data_4902111f99e1acf9b3425ee3052a6661
#
_entry.id   4902111f99e1acf9b3425ee3052a6661
#
_cell.length_a   1.000
_cell.length_b   1.000
_cell.length_c   1.000
_cell.angle_alpha   90.00
_cell.angle_beta   90.00
_cell.angle_gamma   90.00
#
_symmetry.space_group_name_H-M   'P 1'
#
loop_
_entity.id
_entity.type
_entity.pdbx_description
1 polymer ?
#
loop_
_entity_poly.entity_id
_entity_poly.type
_entity_poly.pdbx_seq_one_letter_code
_entity_poly.pdbx_strand_id
1 'polypeptide(L)'
;MSLTYIVVTLCWKYSDTCPVGYQGPGGLHLESKYFNCTGGAARALDILVFGTNHIYKYNSVKKIYHNSLDHDPEGLLGFLTSIVLTFFGLQAGKIFVIYKSDKHKIIHWLGWAILTRKLTCNQMFDHSFNLQSFIVQFFCSVTHFCVNTF
;
A
#
# COMPACT_ATOMS: atom_id res chain seq x y z
N MET A 1 -11.39 1.71 -7.98
CA MET A 1 -10.73 1.19 -6.78
C MET A 1 -9.45 1.95 -6.44
N SER A 2 -8.43 1.98 -7.33
CA SER A 2 -7.20 2.74 -7.07
C SER A 2 -7.44 4.24 -6.92
N LEU A 3 -8.36 4.82 -7.70
CA LEU A 3 -8.69 6.25 -7.63
C LEU A 3 -9.33 6.62 -6.28
N THR A 4 -10.24 5.81 -5.78
CA THR A 4 -10.86 6.01 -4.45
C THR A 4 -9.82 5.99 -3.33
N TYR A 5 -8.87 5.05 -3.38
CA TYR A 5 -7.76 5.00 -2.43
C TYR A 5 -6.94 6.29 -2.47
N ILE A 6 -6.56 6.74 -3.66
CA ILE A 6 -5.75 7.96 -3.87
C ILE A 6 -6.50 9.19 -3.35
N VAL A 7 -7.77 9.35 -3.73
CA VAL A 7 -8.57 10.50 -3.32
C VAL A 7 -8.74 10.54 -1.80
N VAL A 8 -9.07 9.43 -1.18
CA VAL A 8 -9.25 9.37 0.28
C VAL A 8 -7.93 9.67 1.00
N THR A 9 -6.82 9.07 0.56
CA THR A 9 -5.53 9.26 1.24
C THR A 9 -4.93 10.64 1.04
N LEU A 10 -5.03 11.21 -0.16
CA LEU A 10 -4.34 12.46 -0.51
C LEU A 10 -5.21 13.71 -0.42
N CYS A 11 -6.54 13.60 -0.46
CA CYS A 11 -7.43 14.75 -0.48
C CYS A 11 -8.26 14.91 0.80
N TRP A 12 -8.40 13.86 1.60
CA TRP A 12 -9.24 13.94 2.78
C TRP A 12 -8.50 14.50 3.99
N LYS A 13 -8.91 15.68 4.43
CA LYS A 13 -8.45 16.30 5.66
C LYS A 13 -9.31 15.79 6.84
N TYR A 14 -8.83 14.79 7.55
CA TYR A 14 -9.54 14.17 8.67
C TYR A 14 -9.31 14.87 10.02
N SER A 15 -8.27 15.71 10.12
CA SER A 15 -7.92 16.47 11.34
C SER A 15 -7.19 17.76 10.99
N ASP A 16 -7.34 18.79 11.81
CA ASP A 16 -6.62 20.07 11.63
C ASP A 16 -5.16 19.98 12.05
N THR A 17 -4.82 19.04 12.93
CA THR A 17 -3.46 18.84 13.44
C THR A 17 -2.59 17.96 12.55
N CYS A 18 -3.21 17.21 11.62
CA CYS A 18 -2.51 16.26 10.78
C CYS A 18 -2.49 16.73 9.32
N PRO A 19 -1.32 16.69 8.66
CA PRO A 19 -1.25 17.08 7.26
C PRO A 19 -2.01 16.11 6.36
N VAL A 20 -2.59 16.64 5.30
CA VAL A 20 -3.24 15.84 4.27
C VAL A 20 -2.21 14.91 3.61
N GLY A 21 -2.59 13.67 3.36
CA GLY A 21 -1.68 12.69 2.75
C GLY A 21 -0.74 11.97 3.73
N TYR A 22 -0.69 12.35 5.00
CA TYR A 22 0.13 11.66 5.98
C TYR A 22 -0.42 10.26 6.29
N GLN A 23 0.43 9.25 6.12
CA GLN A 23 0.12 7.84 6.40
C GLN A 23 1.16 7.21 7.34
N GLY A 24 1.96 8.03 7.98
CA GLY A 24 3.04 7.58 8.84
C GLY A 24 2.56 6.95 10.15
N PRO A 25 3.51 6.38 10.91
CA PRO A 25 3.23 5.69 12.17
C PRO A 25 2.85 6.64 13.32
N GLY A 26 3.05 7.94 13.18
CA GLY A 26 2.88 8.87 14.30
C GLY A 26 3.92 8.64 15.41
N GLY A 27 3.57 8.97 16.64
CA GLY A 27 4.47 8.80 17.80
C GLY A 27 5.80 9.54 17.65
N LEU A 28 6.91 8.86 17.89
CA LEU A 28 8.26 9.43 17.78
C LEU A 28 8.75 9.65 16.34
N HIS A 29 7.95 9.29 15.32
CA HIS A 29 8.32 9.51 13.94
C HIS A 29 8.44 11.01 13.62
N LEU A 30 9.45 11.40 12.84
CA LEU A 30 9.73 12.80 12.48
C LEU A 30 9.84 13.72 13.73
N GLU A 31 10.60 13.29 14.72
CA GLU A 31 10.82 14.07 15.94
C GLU A 31 9.51 14.44 16.68
N SER A 32 8.56 13.53 16.65
CA SER A 32 7.22 13.69 17.26
C SER A 32 6.34 14.81 16.65
N LYS A 33 6.70 15.34 15.47
CA LYS A 33 5.96 16.42 14.82
C LYS A 33 4.49 16.06 14.57
N TYR A 34 4.20 14.79 14.29
CA TYR A 34 2.85 14.28 14.00
C TYR A 34 2.46 13.16 14.94
N PHE A 35 2.68 13.37 16.25
CA PHE A 35 2.51 12.33 17.28
C PHE A 35 1.16 11.64 17.23
N ASN A 36 0.06 12.38 17.09
CA ASN A 36 -1.31 11.88 17.11
C ASN A 36 -1.87 11.53 15.70
N CYS A 37 -1.02 11.47 14.67
CA CYS A 37 -1.46 11.27 13.28
C CYS A 37 -1.30 9.82 12.79
N THR A 38 -1.23 8.86 13.69
CA THR A 38 -1.03 7.44 13.35
C THR A 38 -2.05 6.95 12.33
N GLY A 39 -1.56 6.36 11.21
CA GLY A 39 -2.40 5.77 10.17
C GLY A 39 -3.17 6.77 9.31
N GLY A 40 -3.11 8.07 9.61
CA GLY A 40 -3.66 9.13 8.78
C GLY A 40 -5.15 8.95 8.42
N ALA A 41 -5.50 9.24 7.18
CA ALA A 41 -6.85 9.12 6.64
C ALA A 41 -7.37 7.66 6.66
N ALA A 42 -6.49 6.67 6.54
CA ALA A 42 -6.87 5.26 6.59
C ALA A 42 -7.50 4.93 7.96
N ARG A 43 -6.80 5.28 9.04
CA ARG A 43 -7.32 5.07 10.39
C ARG A 43 -8.63 5.84 10.63
N ALA A 44 -8.73 7.07 10.14
CA ALA A 44 -9.93 7.87 10.29
C ALA A 44 -11.14 7.22 9.59
N LEU A 45 -10.92 6.65 8.40
CA LEU A 45 -11.94 5.90 7.66
C LEU A 45 -12.36 4.64 8.41
N ASP A 46 -11.41 3.88 8.93
CA ASP A 46 -11.70 2.64 9.68
C ASP A 46 -12.51 2.93 10.95
N ILE A 47 -12.19 4.00 11.67
CA ILE A 47 -12.97 4.43 12.84
C ILE A 47 -14.39 4.86 12.44
N LEU A 48 -14.53 5.55 11.32
CA LEU A 48 -15.83 6.04 10.84
C LEU A 48 -16.75 4.87 10.44
N VAL A 49 -16.18 3.80 9.84
CA VAL A 49 -16.96 2.66 9.35
C VAL A 49 -17.18 1.61 10.41
N PHE A 50 -16.14 1.25 11.17
CA PHE A 50 -16.17 0.12 12.13
C PHE A 50 -16.31 0.56 13.59
N GLY A 51 -16.08 1.84 13.88
CA GLY A 51 -16.03 2.36 15.24
C GLY A 51 -14.70 2.02 15.95
N THR A 52 -14.45 2.72 17.04
CA THR A 52 -13.19 2.59 17.83
C THR A 52 -12.98 1.21 18.45
N ASN A 53 -14.07 0.48 18.74
CA ASN A 53 -14.01 -0.81 19.42
C ASN A 53 -13.51 -1.96 18.52
N HIS A 54 -13.54 -1.79 17.21
CA HIS A 54 -13.17 -2.81 16.23
C HIS A 54 -11.78 -2.59 15.62
N ILE A 55 -11.05 -1.58 16.09
CA ILE A 55 -9.69 -1.30 15.61
C ILE A 55 -8.68 -2.25 16.29
N TYR A 56 -7.75 -2.78 15.53
CA TYR A 56 -6.71 -3.68 16.04
C TYR A 56 -5.79 -2.97 17.04
N LYS A 57 -5.70 -3.53 18.26
CA LYS A 57 -5.03 -2.89 19.41
C LYS A 57 -3.55 -3.26 19.54
N TYR A 58 -3.11 -4.39 18.97
CA TYR A 58 -1.78 -4.98 19.21
C TYR A 58 -0.80 -4.72 18.07
N ASN A 59 -0.85 -3.57 17.42
CA ASN A 59 0.04 -3.30 16.30
C ASN A 59 1.50 -3.04 16.78
N SER A 60 2.46 -3.48 15.96
CA SER A 60 3.91 -3.32 16.22
C SER A 60 4.33 -1.85 16.25
N VAL A 61 3.61 -0.98 15.57
CA VAL A 61 3.86 0.46 15.47
C VAL A 61 3.80 1.13 16.85
N LYS A 62 2.87 0.70 17.71
CA LYS A 62 2.79 1.18 19.10
C LYS A 62 4.08 0.96 19.88
N LYS A 63 4.67 -0.22 19.74
CA LYS A 63 5.89 -0.60 20.48
C LYS A 63 7.11 0.15 19.97
N ILE A 64 7.21 0.34 18.65
CA ILE A 64 8.40 0.94 18.01
C ILE A 64 8.40 2.46 18.13
N TYR A 65 7.26 3.10 17.89
CA TYR A 65 7.14 4.56 17.85
C TYR A 65 6.51 5.18 19.11
N HIS A 66 6.28 4.36 20.16
CA HIS A 66 5.70 4.78 21.44
C HIS A 66 4.41 5.61 21.29
N ASN A 67 3.60 5.27 20.31
CA ASN A 67 2.30 5.93 20.16
C ASN A 67 1.23 5.24 20.99
N SER A 68 0.18 5.98 21.36
CA SER A 68 -0.96 5.46 22.14
C SER A 68 -2.16 5.07 21.29
N LEU A 69 -2.15 5.39 19.99
CA LEU A 69 -3.30 5.23 19.11
C LEU A 69 -3.36 3.85 18.49
N ASP A 70 -4.55 3.26 18.51
CA ASP A 70 -4.82 2.01 17.81
C ASP A 70 -4.94 2.26 16.31
N HIS A 71 -4.37 1.38 15.50
CA HIS A 71 -4.40 1.45 14.05
C HIS A 71 -4.40 0.04 13.47
N ASP A 72 -5.29 -0.20 12.54
CA ASP A 72 -5.34 -1.44 11.79
C ASP A 72 -4.61 -1.26 10.45
N PRO A 73 -3.46 -1.93 10.23
CA PRO A 73 -2.76 -1.86 8.96
C PRO A 73 -3.50 -2.58 7.82
N GLU A 74 -4.43 -3.47 8.14
CA GLU A 74 -5.24 -4.25 7.19
C GLU A 74 -6.65 -3.68 7.02
N GLY A 75 -6.89 -2.44 7.44
CA GLY A 75 -8.18 -1.78 7.38
C GLY A 75 -8.80 -1.67 5.98
N LEU A 76 -9.91 -0.94 5.87
CA LEU A 76 -10.72 -0.85 4.64
C LEU A 76 -9.90 -0.43 3.41
N LEU A 77 -8.98 0.52 3.57
CA LEU A 77 -8.10 0.93 2.47
C LEU A 77 -7.07 -0.16 2.12
N GLY A 78 -6.59 -0.92 3.10
CA GLY A 78 -5.74 -2.10 2.88
C GLY A 78 -6.46 -3.18 2.06
N PHE A 79 -7.73 -3.42 2.35
CA PHE A 79 -8.56 -4.34 1.57
C PHE A 79 -8.69 -3.92 0.09
N LEU A 80 -8.89 -2.63 -0.20
CA LEU A 80 -8.92 -2.13 -1.58
C LEU A 80 -7.60 -2.36 -2.32
N THR A 81 -6.47 -2.18 -1.66
CA THR A 81 -5.16 -2.45 -2.26
C THR A 81 -4.93 -3.94 -2.50
N SER A 82 -5.42 -4.81 -1.63
CA SER A 82 -5.35 -6.26 -1.80
C SER A 82 -6.14 -6.74 -3.01
N ILE A 83 -7.30 -6.15 -3.31
CA ILE A 83 -8.06 -6.45 -4.54
C ILE A 83 -7.24 -6.10 -5.78
N VAL A 84 -6.58 -4.94 -5.80
CA VAL A 84 -5.73 -4.52 -6.92
C VAL A 84 -4.55 -5.48 -7.08
N LEU A 85 -3.92 -5.88 -5.99
CA LEU A 85 -2.82 -6.85 -6.00
C LEU A 85 -3.25 -8.20 -6.57
N THR A 86 -4.40 -8.70 -6.14
CA THR A 86 -5.00 -9.96 -6.65
C THR A 86 -5.26 -9.86 -8.16
N PHE A 87 -5.76 -8.72 -8.63
CA PHE A 87 -5.96 -8.49 -10.06
C PHE A 87 -4.64 -8.56 -10.84
N PHE A 88 -3.57 -7.94 -10.35
CA PHE A 88 -2.25 -8.05 -10.99
C PHE A 88 -1.72 -9.48 -10.97
N GLY A 89 -1.91 -10.22 -9.89
CA GLY A 89 -1.57 -11.65 -9.83
C GLY A 89 -2.30 -12.46 -10.90
N LEU A 90 -3.60 -12.22 -11.08
CA LEU A 90 -4.39 -12.86 -12.12
C LEU A 90 -3.88 -12.53 -13.52
N GLN A 91 -3.52 -11.28 -13.81
CA GLN A 91 -2.94 -10.88 -15.11
C GLN A 91 -1.58 -11.56 -15.36
N ALA A 92 -0.73 -11.64 -14.33
CA ALA A 92 0.55 -12.35 -14.44
C ALA A 92 0.33 -13.84 -14.74
N GLY A 93 -0.61 -14.50 -14.06
CA GLY A 93 -0.99 -15.88 -14.32
C GLY A 93 -1.54 -16.11 -15.73
N LYS A 94 -2.38 -15.21 -16.24
CA LYS A 94 -2.87 -15.26 -17.63
C LYS A 94 -1.72 -15.21 -18.63
N ILE A 95 -0.75 -14.31 -18.45
CA ILE A 95 0.41 -14.20 -19.34
C ILE A 95 1.18 -15.52 -19.31
N PHE A 96 1.38 -16.12 -18.14
CA PHE A 96 2.07 -17.40 -18.00
C PHE A 96 1.41 -18.53 -18.78
N VAL A 97 0.09 -18.63 -18.74
CA VAL A 97 -0.70 -19.71 -19.38
C VAL A 97 -0.82 -19.49 -20.89
N ILE A 98 -1.08 -18.26 -21.35
CA ILE A 98 -1.37 -17.95 -22.75
C ILE A 98 -0.10 -18.01 -23.62
N TYR A 99 1.01 -17.46 -23.13
CA TYR A 99 2.25 -17.37 -23.91
C TYR A 99 3.14 -18.58 -23.62
N LYS A 100 3.37 -19.41 -24.67
CA LYS A 100 4.29 -20.56 -24.57
C LYS A 100 5.77 -20.15 -24.63
N SER A 101 6.08 -19.03 -25.31
CA SER A 101 7.45 -18.53 -25.46
C SER A 101 7.83 -17.63 -24.29
N ASP A 102 8.96 -17.91 -23.66
CA ASP A 102 9.45 -17.17 -22.50
C ASP A 102 9.80 -15.71 -22.82
N LYS A 103 10.26 -15.45 -24.04
CA LYS A 103 10.53 -14.09 -24.52
C LYS A 103 9.27 -13.20 -24.47
N HIS A 104 8.14 -13.73 -24.91
CA HIS A 104 6.88 -12.99 -24.89
C HIS A 104 6.36 -12.78 -23.46
N LYS A 105 6.51 -13.76 -22.57
CA LYS A 105 6.18 -13.62 -21.14
C LYS A 105 6.95 -12.47 -20.51
N ILE A 106 8.28 -12.46 -20.70
CA ILE A 106 9.16 -11.43 -20.14
C ILE A 106 8.81 -10.04 -20.69
N ILE A 107 8.56 -9.90 -21.99
CA ILE A 107 8.19 -8.62 -22.59
C ILE A 107 6.90 -8.07 -21.99
N HIS A 108 5.88 -8.92 -21.83
CA HIS A 108 4.61 -8.51 -21.21
C HIS A 108 4.76 -8.13 -19.74
N TRP A 109 5.54 -8.87 -18.97
CA TRP A 109 5.81 -8.52 -17.57
C TRP A 109 6.62 -7.24 -17.42
N LEU A 110 7.61 -7.02 -18.28
CA LEU A 110 8.34 -5.74 -18.32
C LEU A 110 7.41 -4.58 -18.68
N GLY A 111 6.48 -4.77 -19.61
CA GLY A 111 5.48 -3.77 -19.94
C GLY A 111 4.61 -3.39 -18.73
N TRP A 112 4.12 -4.39 -17.99
CA TRP A 112 3.38 -4.16 -16.75
C TRP A 112 4.22 -3.49 -15.66
N ALA A 113 5.48 -3.90 -15.51
CA ALA A 113 6.40 -3.30 -14.54
C ALA A 113 6.68 -1.82 -14.85
N ILE A 114 6.88 -1.47 -16.12
CA ILE A 114 7.09 -0.07 -16.53
C ILE A 114 5.83 0.75 -16.32
N LEU A 115 4.66 0.21 -16.65
CA LEU A 115 3.37 0.88 -16.45
C LEU A 115 3.13 1.18 -14.96
N THR A 116 3.29 0.18 -14.11
CA THR A 116 3.11 0.34 -12.65
C THR A 116 4.14 1.30 -12.08
N ARG A 117 5.41 1.23 -12.51
CA ARG A 117 6.44 2.17 -12.10
C ARG A 117 6.10 3.62 -12.45
N LYS A 118 5.59 3.89 -13.66
CA LYS A 118 5.17 5.25 -14.05
C LYS A 118 4.03 5.77 -13.17
N LEU A 119 3.04 4.93 -12.90
CA LEU A 119 1.93 5.30 -12.01
C LEU A 119 2.41 5.60 -10.59
N THR A 120 3.41 4.88 -10.11
CA THR A 120 3.94 5.04 -8.75
C THR A 120 4.93 6.20 -8.65
N CYS A 121 5.76 6.44 -9.68
CA CYS A 121 6.76 7.52 -9.66
C CYS A 121 6.11 8.91 -9.62
N ASN A 122 4.91 9.07 -10.18
CA ASN A 122 4.14 10.30 -10.05
C ASN A 122 3.61 10.54 -8.62
N GLN A 123 3.58 9.50 -7.78
CA GLN A 123 3.15 9.58 -6.37
C GLN A 123 4.32 9.67 -5.38
N MET A 124 5.55 9.39 -5.83
CA MET A 124 6.74 9.32 -4.95
C MET A 124 7.30 10.66 -4.50
N PHE A 125 6.80 11.77 -4.99
CA PHE A 125 7.27 13.08 -4.51
C PHE A 125 6.79 13.41 -3.09
N ASP A 126 5.83 12.62 -2.56
CA ASP A 126 5.35 12.73 -1.19
C ASP A 126 5.33 11.37 -0.47
N HIS A 127 6.33 11.13 0.33
CA HIS A 127 6.38 10.32 1.57
C HIS A 127 5.48 9.08 1.77
N SER A 128 5.18 8.24 0.78
CA SER A 128 4.41 7.03 1.05
C SER A 128 5.12 5.75 0.63
N PHE A 129 5.83 5.16 1.59
CA PHE A 129 6.80 4.07 1.42
C PHE A 129 6.20 2.66 1.24
N ASN A 130 4.88 2.45 1.39
CA ASN A 130 4.36 1.09 1.61
C ASN A 130 3.85 0.32 0.39
N LEU A 131 3.18 0.95 -0.56
CA LEU A 131 2.57 0.22 -1.68
C LEU A 131 3.58 -0.15 -2.77
N GLN A 132 4.59 0.69 -2.96
CA GLN A 132 5.62 0.50 -3.97
C GLN A 132 6.56 -0.65 -3.64
N SER A 133 6.97 -0.76 -2.39
CA SER A 133 7.82 -1.85 -1.91
C SER A 133 7.13 -3.20 -2.14
N PHE A 134 5.82 -3.27 -1.91
CA PHE A 134 5.03 -4.49 -2.08
C PHE A 134 4.87 -4.89 -3.55
N ILE A 135 4.58 -3.94 -4.44
CA ILE A 135 4.42 -4.20 -5.88
C ILE A 135 5.76 -4.61 -6.50
N VAL A 136 6.85 -3.92 -6.17
CA VAL A 136 8.20 -4.26 -6.66
C VAL A 136 8.63 -5.61 -6.10
N GLN A 137 8.36 -5.92 -4.85
CA GLN A 137 8.70 -7.19 -4.21
C GLN A 137 7.88 -8.36 -4.78
N PHE A 138 6.61 -8.12 -5.10
CA PHE A 138 5.77 -9.12 -5.77
C PHE A 138 6.28 -9.42 -7.19
N PHE A 139 6.61 -8.41 -7.99
CA PHE A 139 7.20 -8.61 -9.31
C PHE A 139 8.59 -9.25 -9.24
N CYS A 140 9.41 -8.89 -8.27
CA CYS A 140 10.71 -9.50 -8.04
C CYS A 140 10.56 -10.98 -7.62
N SER A 141 9.61 -11.31 -6.76
CA SER A 141 9.33 -12.70 -6.36
C SER A 141 8.81 -13.54 -7.52
N VAL A 142 7.92 -13.00 -8.35
CA VAL A 142 7.39 -13.69 -9.53
C VAL A 142 8.49 -13.91 -10.58
N THR A 143 9.36 -12.94 -10.81
CA THR A 143 10.51 -13.10 -11.73
C THR A 143 11.53 -14.07 -11.17
N HIS A 144 11.82 -14.05 -9.87
CA HIS A 144 12.76 -14.98 -9.23
C HIS A 144 12.24 -16.42 -9.23
N PHE A 145 10.93 -16.60 -9.03
CA PHE A 145 10.29 -17.91 -9.13
C PHE A 145 10.35 -18.47 -10.56
N CYS A 146 10.15 -17.64 -11.57
CA CYS A 146 10.24 -18.06 -12.97
C CYS A 146 11.67 -18.36 -13.43
N VAL A 147 12.68 -17.69 -12.89
CA VAL A 147 14.10 -17.94 -13.24
C VAL A 147 14.61 -19.23 -12.60
N ASN A 148 14.09 -19.62 -11.43
CA ASN A 148 14.54 -20.81 -10.70
C ASN A 148 13.75 -22.11 -11.03
N THR A 149 12.71 -22.02 -11.87
CA THR A 149 11.90 -23.20 -12.26
C THR A 149 12.17 -23.71 -13.66
N PHE A 150 13.24 -23.22 -14.33
CA PHE A 150 13.75 -23.73 -15.63
C PHE A 150 15.23 -24.08 -15.57
#